data_6b6ca15d333da4acfd55cf24dfdb3a00
#
_entry.id   6b6ca15d333da4acfd55cf24dfdb3a00
#
_cell.length_a   1.000
_cell.length_b   1.000
_cell.length_c   1.000
_cell.angle_alpha   90.00
_cell.angle_beta   90.00
_cell.angle_gamma   90.00
#
_symmetry.space_group_name_H-M   'P 1'
#
loop_
_entity.id
_entity.type
_entity.pdbx_description
1 polymer ?
#
loop_
_entity_poly.entity_id
_entity_poly.type
_entity_poly.pdbx_seq_one_letter_code
_entity_poly.pdbx_strand_id
1 'polypeptide(L)'
;MQIENDTNIQAKERLSLLFDDGIYSEINSLTKEKNAAAGVVTAYGYVNGNAVYAFSQDKSVNNGAVGLAQAEKITKLYELAAKTGTPIIGIHDSNGAYVDGSAESLAAYGKMLNAASVISGVVPQISVIAGTCAGSAAMIACSADFVIITKESELFMAPNSGEGSSEAAAKSGIASAVCEDDSAAIDKARELINLLPVNNLSPVPVFEFSESGLIAGNTLESIISAISDADSVIELGADYGTAAYTALSTIGGATAGIAATNKTSDKLTSDDCMKLSRFIRTCDAFSIPVVTIVDTEGLADSAAADGIKAVTTLSNSYAEATTAKIAIITGKAIGPVFIALAGNSSNSDFTYAWAVSYTHLRA
;
A
#
# COMPACT_ATOMS: atom_id res chain seq x y z
N MET A 1 37.50 -20.10 18.44
CA MET A 1 36.14 -19.57 18.33
C MET A 1 36.21 -18.49 17.27
N GLN A 2 36.00 -18.87 15.99
CA GLN A 2 35.92 -17.93 14.89
C GLN A 2 34.58 -17.21 15.06
N ILE A 3 34.66 -15.88 15.19
CA ILE A 3 33.49 -15.01 15.06
C ILE A 3 33.07 -15.17 13.62
N GLU A 4 32.01 -15.95 13.35
CA GLU A 4 31.31 -15.87 12.06
C GLU A 4 30.89 -14.39 11.91
N ASN A 5 31.50 -13.70 10.96
CA ASN A 5 31.04 -12.36 10.59
C ASN A 5 29.57 -12.49 10.21
N ASP A 6 28.71 -11.98 11.03
CA ASP A 6 27.26 -12.00 10.78
C ASP A 6 26.98 -11.05 9.62
N THR A 7 26.95 -11.60 8.41
CA THR A 7 26.75 -10.85 7.17
C THR A 7 25.32 -10.28 7.05
N ASN A 8 24.41 -10.67 7.95
CA ASN A 8 23.01 -10.23 7.93
C ASN A 8 22.72 -9.09 8.93
N ILE A 9 23.70 -8.34 9.40
CA ILE A 9 23.51 -7.31 10.44
C ILE A 9 22.42 -6.31 10.02
N GLN A 10 22.53 -5.71 8.85
CA GLN A 10 21.60 -4.68 8.38
C GLN A 10 20.16 -5.24 8.22
N ALA A 11 20.01 -6.46 7.68
CA ALA A 11 18.71 -7.09 7.54
C ALA A 11 18.07 -7.39 8.90
N LYS A 12 18.85 -7.82 9.90
CA LYS A 12 18.39 -8.05 11.27
C LYS A 12 18.05 -6.76 12.00
N GLU A 13 18.81 -5.71 11.79
CA GLU A 13 18.52 -4.39 12.37
C GLU A 13 17.17 -3.85 11.88
N ARG A 14 16.89 -3.95 10.58
CA ARG A 14 15.57 -3.58 10.01
C ARG A 14 14.42 -4.38 10.63
N LEU A 15 14.60 -5.69 10.84
CA LEU A 15 13.60 -6.52 11.51
C LEU A 15 13.47 -6.16 13.00
N SER A 16 14.56 -5.80 13.68
CA SER A 16 14.50 -5.35 15.08
C SER A 16 13.77 -4.01 15.21
N LEU A 17 13.85 -3.12 14.24
CA LEU A 17 13.05 -1.89 14.19
C LEU A 17 11.57 -2.19 13.92
N LEU A 18 11.29 -3.20 13.11
CA LEU A 18 9.93 -3.56 12.73
C LEU A 18 9.14 -4.20 13.86
N PHE A 19 9.74 -5.16 14.58
CA PHE A 19 9.05 -5.95 15.59
C PHE A 19 9.10 -5.28 16.96
N ASP A 20 8.05 -5.50 17.74
CA ASP A 20 7.92 -4.96 19.09
C ASP A 20 9.06 -5.43 19.98
N ASP A 21 9.67 -4.48 20.71
CA ASP A 21 10.85 -4.69 21.56
C ASP A 21 12.05 -5.31 20.82
N GLY A 22 12.06 -5.30 19.50
CA GLY A 22 13.08 -5.95 18.67
C GLY A 22 13.03 -7.49 18.72
N ILE A 23 11.92 -8.06 19.20
CA ILE A 23 11.80 -9.50 19.45
C ILE A 23 11.08 -10.20 18.30
N TYR A 24 11.75 -11.16 17.68
CA TYR A 24 11.18 -12.01 16.64
C TYR A 24 11.79 -13.41 16.62
N SER A 25 11.10 -14.33 16.00
CA SER A 25 11.58 -15.69 15.74
C SER A 25 12.01 -15.84 14.30
N GLU A 26 13.28 -16.15 14.04
CA GLU A 26 13.76 -16.38 12.67
C GLU A 26 13.23 -17.71 12.15
N ILE A 27 12.71 -17.70 10.91
CA ILE A 27 12.17 -18.87 10.21
C ILE A 27 13.21 -19.35 9.19
N ASN A 28 13.44 -20.67 9.11
CA ASN A 28 14.39 -21.28 8.17
C ASN A 28 15.81 -20.66 8.24
N SER A 29 16.29 -20.36 9.43
CA SER A 29 17.61 -19.74 9.66
C SER A 29 18.79 -20.56 9.13
N LEU A 30 18.65 -21.89 9.04
CA LEU A 30 19.68 -22.81 8.57
C LEU A 30 19.74 -23.00 7.06
N THR A 31 18.81 -22.40 6.29
CA THR A 31 18.80 -22.50 4.82
C THR A 31 19.98 -21.73 4.24
N LYS A 32 20.76 -22.38 3.39
CA LYS A 32 21.97 -21.83 2.77
C LYS A 32 21.91 -21.90 1.24
N GLU A 33 22.49 -20.92 0.57
CA GLU A 33 22.78 -20.95 -0.86
C GLU A 33 24.15 -21.59 -1.06
N LYS A 34 24.18 -22.87 -1.48
CA LYS A 34 25.41 -23.69 -1.50
C LYS A 34 26.07 -23.74 -0.11
N ASN A 35 27.14 -22.97 0.10
CA ASN A 35 27.85 -22.89 1.39
C ASN A 35 27.78 -21.48 2.04
N ALA A 36 27.00 -20.58 1.45
CA ALA A 36 26.85 -19.20 1.91
C ALA A 36 25.49 -18.96 2.56
N ALA A 37 25.30 -17.83 3.20
CA ALA A 37 24.01 -17.38 3.70
C ALA A 37 23.03 -17.17 2.53
N ALA A 38 21.72 -17.33 2.78
CA ALA A 38 20.69 -17.20 1.76
C ALA A 38 20.43 -15.76 1.28
N GLY A 39 21.05 -14.75 1.90
CA GLY A 39 20.85 -13.32 1.54
C GLY A 39 19.50 -12.75 1.95
N VAL A 40 18.77 -13.42 2.82
CA VAL A 40 17.51 -12.93 3.41
C VAL A 40 17.30 -13.50 4.81
N VAL A 41 16.79 -12.66 5.70
CA VAL A 41 16.29 -13.06 7.01
C VAL A 41 14.77 -13.10 6.94
N THR A 42 14.16 -14.21 7.30
CA THR A 42 12.71 -14.41 7.35
C THR A 42 12.29 -14.62 8.80
N ALA A 43 11.25 -13.95 9.24
CA ALA A 43 10.89 -13.85 10.65
C ALA A 43 9.38 -13.86 10.89
N TYR A 44 9.01 -14.15 12.11
CA TYR A 44 7.68 -14.00 12.68
C TYR A 44 7.80 -13.27 14.01
N GLY A 45 6.93 -12.33 14.25
CA GLY A 45 6.88 -11.55 15.49
C GLY A 45 5.60 -10.74 15.58
N TYR A 46 5.62 -9.73 16.45
CA TYR A 46 4.48 -8.85 16.66
C TYR A 46 4.83 -7.41 16.29
N VAL A 47 3.87 -6.70 15.70
CA VAL A 47 3.94 -5.28 15.35
C VAL A 47 2.71 -4.61 15.94
N ASN A 48 2.90 -3.73 16.92
CA ASN A 48 1.81 -3.14 17.70
C ASN A 48 0.83 -4.21 18.25
N GLY A 49 1.37 -5.33 18.71
CA GLY A 49 0.59 -6.47 19.21
C GLY A 49 -0.05 -7.36 18.13
N ASN A 50 0.03 -7.00 16.85
CA ASN A 50 -0.47 -7.82 15.74
C ASN A 50 0.60 -8.79 15.26
N ALA A 51 0.23 -10.07 15.10
CA ALA A 51 1.13 -11.06 14.53
C ALA A 51 1.46 -10.72 13.07
N VAL A 52 2.73 -10.79 12.68
CA VAL A 52 3.22 -10.44 11.35
C VAL A 52 4.32 -11.39 10.91
N TYR A 53 4.29 -11.83 9.66
CA TYR A 53 5.45 -12.39 8.99
C TYR A 53 6.24 -11.28 8.29
N ALA A 54 7.56 -11.34 8.37
CA ALA A 54 8.39 -10.39 7.65
C ALA A 54 9.64 -11.04 7.06
N PHE A 55 10.12 -10.50 5.96
CA PHE A 55 11.45 -10.80 5.45
C PHE A 55 12.23 -9.51 5.21
N SER A 56 13.55 -9.56 5.39
CA SER A 56 14.45 -8.48 5.05
C SER A 56 15.61 -9.03 4.23
N GLN A 57 15.80 -8.47 3.04
CA GLN A 57 16.91 -8.83 2.15
C GLN A 57 18.20 -8.21 2.64
N ASP A 58 19.31 -8.92 2.42
CA ASP A 58 20.64 -8.53 2.85
C ASP A 58 21.54 -8.24 1.65
N LYS A 59 21.77 -6.97 1.40
CA LYS A 59 22.66 -6.51 0.32
C LYS A 59 24.11 -6.93 0.48
N SER A 60 24.57 -7.26 1.69
CA SER A 60 25.92 -7.73 1.93
C SER A 60 26.19 -9.12 1.33
N VAL A 61 25.14 -9.88 1.07
CA VAL A 61 25.22 -11.21 0.44
C VAL A 61 24.84 -11.10 -1.03
N ASN A 62 25.81 -11.25 -1.91
CA ASN A 62 25.63 -11.21 -3.38
C ASN A 62 24.86 -9.96 -3.87
N ASN A 63 25.04 -8.81 -3.23
CA ASN A 63 24.28 -7.58 -3.49
C ASN A 63 22.74 -7.78 -3.41
N GLY A 64 22.29 -8.63 -2.50
CA GLY A 64 20.87 -8.95 -2.34
C GLY A 64 20.26 -9.78 -3.48
N ALA A 65 21.09 -10.25 -4.41
CA ALA A 65 20.60 -10.99 -5.59
C ALA A 65 19.86 -12.27 -5.18
N VAL A 66 18.70 -12.50 -5.78
CA VAL A 66 17.81 -13.61 -5.41
C VAL A 66 18.25 -14.90 -6.08
N GLY A 67 18.74 -15.84 -5.26
CA GLY A 67 18.99 -17.22 -5.61
C GLY A 67 17.87 -18.18 -5.14
N LEU A 68 18.09 -19.47 -5.32
CA LEU A 68 17.10 -20.51 -4.96
C LEU A 68 16.77 -20.51 -3.46
N ALA A 69 17.80 -20.47 -2.61
CA ALA A 69 17.61 -20.52 -1.15
C ALA A 69 16.85 -19.30 -0.61
N GLN A 70 17.16 -18.12 -1.13
CA GLN A 70 16.43 -16.89 -0.77
C GLN A 70 14.96 -17.01 -1.20
N ALA A 71 14.71 -17.43 -2.44
CA ALA A 71 13.37 -17.58 -2.96
C ALA A 71 12.56 -18.65 -2.20
N GLU A 72 13.18 -19.75 -1.80
CA GLU A 72 12.54 -20.79 -1.00
C GLU A 72 12.11 -20.26 0.37
N LYS A 73 12.96 -19.51 1.05
CA LYS A 73 12.65 -18.87 2.34
C LYS A 73 11.46 -17.90 2.21
N ILE A 74 11.48 -17.02 1.20
CA ILE A 74 10.42 -16.02 0.98
C ILE A 74 9.11 -16.72 0.58
N THR A 75 9.15 -17.67 -0.35
CA THR A 75 7.96 -18.44 -0.77
C THR A 75 7.32 -19.14 0.44
N LYS A 76 8.15 -19.76 1.29
CA LYS A 76 7.69 -20.42 2.50
C LYS A 76 6.98 -19.45 3.45
N LEU A 77 7.46 -18.22 3.53
CA LEU A 77 6.84 -17.19 4.37
C LEU A 77 5.45 -16.82 3.84
N TYR A 78 5.30 -16.62 2.52
CA TYR A 78 4.00 -16.40 1.89
C TYR A 78 3.03 -17.56 2.11
N GLU A 79 3.50 -18.81 2.01
CA GLU A 79 2.69 -20.01 2.31
C GLU A 79 2.23 -20.06 3.78
N LEU A 80 3.07 -19.64 4.71
CA LEU A 80 2.71 -19.55 6.12
C LEU A 80 1.67 -18.45 6.35
N ALA A 81 1.87 -17.27 5.76
CA ALA A 81 0.91 -16.17 5.80
C ALA A 81 -0.47 -16.61 5.27
N ALA A 82 -0.50 -17.32 4.14
CA ALA A 82 -1.73 -17.89 3.60
C ALA A 82 -2.44 -18.86 4.55
N LYS A 83 -1.67 -19.71 5.24
CA LYS A 83 -2.23 -20.73 6.15
C LYS A 83 -2.77 -20.16 7.45
N THR A 84 -2.13 -19.11 7.96
CA THR A 84 -2.46 -18.53 9.25
C THR A 84 -3.37 -17.31 9.15
N GLY A 85 -3.56 -16.77 7.93
CA GLY A 85 -4.29 -15.52 7.72
C GLY A 85 -3.57 -14.33 8.37
N THR A 86 -2.25 -14.28 8.30
CA THR A 86 -1.39 -13.29 8.99
C THR A 86 -0.76 -12.34 7.98
N PRO A 87 -0.75 -11.02 8.21
CA PRO A 87 -0.10 -10.04 7.33
C PRO A 87 1.36 -10.34 7.06
N ILE A 88 1.87 -9.86 5.92
CA ILE A 88 3.27 -10.02 5.54
C ILE A 88 3.90 -8.68 5.16
N ILE A 89 5.13 -8.44 5.65
CA ILE A 89 5.93 -7.27 5.30
C ILE A 89 7.24 -7.74 4.65
N GLY A 90 7.50 -7.23 3.44
CA GLY A 90 8.76 -7.46 2.73
C GLY A 90 9.64 -6.22 2.77
N ILE A 91 10.87 -6.32 3.31
CA ILE A 91 11.88 -5.26 3.24
C ILE A 91 12.85 -5.62 2.14
N HIS A 92 12.79 -4.86 1.04
CA HIS A 92 13.49 -5.14 -0.21
C HIS A 92 14.79 -4.34 -0.33
N ASP A 93 15.89 -5.04 -0.62
CA ASP A 93 17.18 -4.47 -0.98
C ASP A 93 17.94 -5.48 -1.85
N SER A 94 17.65 -5.50 -3.17
CA SER A 94 18.10 -6.53 -4.10
C SER A 94 18.41 -5.98 -5.48
N ASN A 95 19.60 -6.31 -5.98
CA ASN A 95 19.99 -6.00 -7.35
C ASN A 95 19.34 -6.93 -8.40
N GLY A 96 18.34 -7.74 -8.02
CA GLY A 96 17.60 -8.60 -8.94
C GLY A 96 18.03 -10.07 -8.88
N ALA A 97 18.00 -10.76 -10.03
CA ALA A 97 18.27 -12.17 -10.10
C ALA A 97 19.77 -12.51 -9.94
N TYR A 98 20.08 -13.62 -9.26
CA TYR A 98 21.42 -14.15 -9.19
C TYR A 98 21.85 -14.71 -10.57
N VAL A 99 22.86 -14.11 -11.19
CA VAL A 99 23.22 -14.31 -12.59
C VAL A 99 23.78 -15.70 -12.88
N ASP A 100 24.56 -16.27 -11.96
CA ASP A 100 25.21 -17.59 -12.14
C ASP A 100 24.23 -18.80 -12.14
N GLY A 101 22.96 -18.55 -11.83
CA GLY A 101 21.88 -19.52 -11.84
C GLY A 101 20.67 -19.05 -12.64
N SER A 102 20.87 -18.39 -13.76
CA SER A 102 19.86 -17.56 -14.45
C SER A 102 18.49 -18.20 -14.69
N ALA A 103 18.43 -19.42 -15.22
CA ALA A 103 17.14 -20.12 -15.46
C ALA A 103 16.44 -20.53 -14.15
N GLU A 104 17.21 -21.00 -13.18
CA GLU A 104 16.72 -21.41 -11.86
C GLU A 104 16.24 -20.20 -11.06
N SER A 105 16.98 -19.08 -11.14
CA SER A 105 16.59 -17.82 -10.49
C SER A 105 15.29 -17.26 -11.05
N LEU A 106 15.08 -17.30 -12.37
CA LEU A 106 13.81 -16.88 -12.98
C LEU A 106 12.63 -17.78 -12.56
N ALA A 107 12.84 -19.10 -12.49
CA ALA A 107 11.83 -20.03 -11.98
C ALA A 107 11.52 -19.76 -10.49
N ALA A 108 12.53 -19.40 -9.70
CA ALA A 108 12.39 -19.02 -8.31
C ALA A 108 11.55 -17.74 -8.13
N TYR A 109 11.79 -16.72 -8.95
CA TYR A 109 10.94 -15.52 -8.99
C TYR A 109 9.50 -15.84 -9.34
N GLY A 110 9.27 -16.73 -10.32
CA GLY A 110 7.92 -17.17 -10.67
C GLY A 110 7.18 -17.81 -9.50
N LYS A 111 7.86 -18.62 -8.68
CA LYS A 111 7.28 -19.22 -7.47
C LYS A 111 6.93 -18.16 -6.42
N MET A 112 7.84 -17.22 -6.14
CA MET A 112 7.60 -16.13 -5.20
C MET A 112 6.41 -15.26 -5.63
N LEU A 113 6.37 -14.84 -6.90
CA LEU A 113 5.29 -14.02 -7.43
C LEU A 113 3.94 -14.75 -7.36
N ASN A 114 3.92 -16.06 -7.70
CA ASN A 114 2.71 -16.86 -7.56
C ASN A 114 2.25 -16.92 -6.10
N ALA A 115 3.16 -17.16 -5.15
CA ALA A 115 2.83 -17.23 -3.73
C ALA A 115 2.29 -15.88 -3.20
N ALA A 116 2.89 -14.76 -3.59
CA ALA A 116 2.40 -13.42 -3.27
C ALA A 116 1.02 -13.15 -3.88
N SER A 117 0.81 -13.54 -5.15
CA SER A 117 -0.46 -13.33 -5.86
C SER A 117 -1.62 -14.12 -5.26
N VAL A 118 -1.37 -15.35 -4.79
CA VAL A 118 -2.41 -16.20 -4.18
C VAL A 118 -3.00 -15.60 -2.91
N ILE A 119 -2.23 -14.80 -2.18
CA ILE A 119 -2.71 -14.15 -0.94
C ILE A 119 -3.12 -12.68 -1.13
N SER A 120 -3.12 -12.19 -2.37
CA SER A 120 -3.61 -10.84 -2.69
C SER A 120 -5.09 -10.71 -2.30
N GLY A 121 -5.42 -9.69 -1.51
CA GLY A 121 -6.76 -9.49 -0.94
C GLY A 121 -7.17 -10.53 0.12
N VAL A 122 -6.27 -11.43 0.53
CA VAL A 122 -6.51 -12.39 1.63
C VAL A 122 -5.87 -11.88 2.92
N VAL A 123 -4.62 -11.49 2.87
CA VAL A 123 -3.90 -10.85 3.99
C VAL A 123 -3.23 -9.58 3.50
N PRO A 124 -3.11 -8.53 4.33
CA PRO A 124 -2.37 -7.33 3.97
C PRO A 124 -0.91 -7.65 3.62
N GLN A 125 -0.46 -7.08 2.51
CA GLN A 125 0.91 -7.17 2.03
C GLN A 125 1.51 -5.77 1.96
N ILE A 126 2.61 -5.54 2.66
CA ILE A 126 3.34 -4.28 2.65
C ILE A 126 4.76 -4.52 2.15
N SER A 127 5.19 -3.74 1.17
CA SER A 127 6.57 -3.71 0.69
C SER A 127 7.26 -2.43 1.14
N VAL A 128 8.43 -2.57 1.77
CA VAL A 128 9.32 -1.47 2.11
C VAL A 128 10.55 -1.56 1.21
N ILE A 129 10.77 -0.57 0.37
CA ILE A 129 11.96 -0.48 -0.48
C ILE A 129 13.00 0.31 0.28
N ALA A 130 14.00 -0.39 0.81
CA ALA A 130 15.02 0.15 1.72
C ALA A 130 16.43 0.16 1.08
N GLY A 131 16.47 0.21 -0.24
CA GLY A 131 17.69 0.24 -1.05
C GLY A 131 17.37 0.01 -2.51
N THR A 132 18.15 -0.81 -3.21
CA THR A 132 17.86 -1.14 -4.60
C THR A 132 16.77 -2.22 -4.67
N CYS A 133 15.82 -2.07 -5.59
CA CYS A 133 14.84 -3.10 -5.90
C CYS A 133 14.73 -3.21 -7.43
N ALA A 134 15.49 -4.15 -8.02
CA ALA A 134 15.72 -4.21 -9.45
C ALA A 134 15.11 -5.45 -10.11
N GLY A 135 14.72 -5.31 -11.38
CA GLY A 135 14.27 -6.41 -12.22
C GLY A 135 13.02 -7.11 -11.68
N SER A 136 13.04 -8.45 -11.65
CA SER A 136 11.89 -9.23 -11.16
C SER A 136 11.58 -9.02 -9.67
N ALA A 137 12.53 -8.54 -8.86
CA ALA A 137 12.28 -8.16 -7.47
C ALA A 137 11.28 -6.99 -7.40
N ALA A 138 11.39 -6.03 -8.32
CA ALA A 138 10.44 -4.91 -8.41
C ALA A 138 9.01 -5.37 -8.68
N MET A 139 8.81 -6.41 -9.49
CA MET A 139 7.47 -6.96 -9.74
C MET A 139 6.84 -7.50 -8.46
N ILE A 140 7.62 -8.23 -7.64
CA ILE A 140 7.13 -8.79 -6.38
C ILE A 140 6.82 -7.67 -5.39
N ALA A 141 7.73 -6.71 -5.24
CA ALA A 141 7.51 -5.57 -4.37
C ALA A 141 6.27 -4.76 -4.74
N CYS A 142 6.05 -4.52 -6.05
CA CYS A 142 4.89 -3.78 -6.56
C CYS A 142 3.57 -4.59 -6.53
N SER A 143 3.61 -5.90 -6.29
CA SER A 143 2.40 -6.71 -6.13
C SER A 143 1.74 -6.57 -4.76
N ALA A 144 2.40 -5.93 -3.81
CA ALA A 144 1.85 -5.64 -2.48
C ALA A 144 0.70 -4.61 -2.54
N ASP A 145 -0.13 -4.61 -1.51
CA ASP A 145 -1.22 -3.64 -1.36
C ASP A 145 -0.68 -2.23 -1.13
N PHE A 146 0.40 -2.11 -0.35
CA PHE A 146 1.07 -0.84 -0.06
C PHE A 146 2.58 -0.97 -0.31
N VAL A 147 3.14 0.02 -1.00
CA VAL A 147 4.58 0.13 -1.27
C VAL A 147 5.11 1.41 -0.64
N ILE A 148 6.02 1.26 0.29
CA ILE A 148 6.71 2.36 0.97
C ILE A 148 8.14 2.39 0.43
N ILE A 149 8.66 3.54 0.06
CA ILE A 149 10.02 3.68 -0.48
C ILE A 149 10.79 4.75 0.28
N THR A 150 12.07 4.51 0.56
CA THR A 150 12.93 5.56 1.12
C THR A 150 13.45 6.47 0.02
N LYS A 151 13.80 7.72 0.33
CA LYS A 151 14.24 8.74 -0.64
C LYS A 151 15.43 8.29 -1.48
N GLU A 152 16.40 7.63 -0.85
CA GLU A 152 17.64 7.19 -1.50
C GLU A 152 17.49 5.82 -2.20
N SER A 153 16.31 5.21 -2.14
CA SER A 153 16.05 3.90 -2.73
C SER A 153 15.73 4.00 -4.21
N GLU A 154 15.99 2.90 -4.92
CA GLU A 154 15.74 2.77 -6.35
C GLU A 154 14.81 1.59 -6.64
N LEU A 155 13.85 1.81 -7.53
CA LEU A 155 12.89 0.80 -7.99
C LEU A 155 12.81 0.82 -9.52
N PHE A 156 13.32 -0.22 -10.19
CA PHE A 156 13.33 -0.28 -11.67
C PHE A 156 13.33 -1.71 -12.21
N MET A 157 12.83 -1.87 -13.45
CA MET A 157 12.86 -3.17 -14.16
C MET A 157 14.16 -3.41 -14.92
N ALA A 158 14.74 -2.37 -15.51
CA ALA A 158 15.98 -2.45 -16.28
C ALA A 158 16.95 -1.35 -15.83
N PRO A 159 18.26 -1.66 -15.75
CA PRO A 159 19.26 -0.65 -15.42
C PRO A 159 19.26 0.45 -16.47
N ASN A 160 19.57 1.68 -16.04
CA ASN A 160 19.68 2.87 -16.89
C ASN A 160 18.35 3.37 -17.52
N SER A 161 17.20 3.02 -16.96
CA SER A 161 15.93 3.59 -17.40
C SER A 161 15.80 5.09 -17.10
N GLY A 162 16.60 5.63 -16.18
CA GLY A 162 16.55 7.03 -15.71
C GLY A 162 15.32 7.36 -14.85
N GLU A 163 14.44 6.40 -14.64
CA GLU A 163 13.15 6.56 -13.95
C GLU A 163 13.01 5.69 -12.70
N GLY A 164 14.13 5.24 -12.14
CA GLY A 164 14.14 4.33 -10.97
C GLY A 164 14.08 5.02 -9.61
N SER A 165 14.03 6.35 -9.55
CA SER A 165 14.04 7.08 -8.28
C SER A 165 12.76 6.90 -7.46
N SER A 166 12.85 7.12 -6.15
CA SER A 166 11.68 7.15 -5.26
C SER A 166 10.64 8.17 -5.70
N GLU A 167 11.06 9.31 -6.23
CA GLU A 167 10.18 10.35 -6.75
C GLU A 167 9.43 9.87 -8.01
N ALA A 168 10.09 9.15 -8.92
CA ALA A 168 9.44 8.56 -10.09
C ALA A 168 8.44 7.48 -9.67
N ALA A 169 8.78 6.63 -8.68
CA ALA A 169 7.88 5.64 -8.12
C ALA A 169 6.63 6.28 -7.47
N ALA A 170 6.80 7.41 -6.78
CA ALA A 170 5.69 8.17 -6.20
C ALA A 170 4.78 8.76 -7.29
N LYS A 171 5.34 9.45 -8.29
CA LYS A 171 4.59 10.08 -9.38
C LYS A 171 3.89 9.09 -10.30
N SER A 172 4.37 7.85 -10.39
CA SER A 172 3.72 6.78 -11.17
C SER A 172 2.61 6.04 -10.42
N GLY A 173 2.38 6.36 -9.14
CA GLY A 173 1.38 5.70 -8.30
C GLY A 173 1.79 4.30 -7.82
N ILE A 174 3.06 3.92 -7.96
CA ILE A 174 3.60 2.69 -7.38
C ILE A 174 3.76 2.87 -5.87
N ALA A 175 4.47 3.93 -5.45
CA ALA A 175 4.68 4.18 -4.04
C ALA A 175 3.44 4.78 -3.36
N SER A 176 3.03 4.15 -2.29
CA SER A 176 1.98 4.65 -1.38
C SER A 176 2.51 5.76 -0.47
N ALA A 177 3.80 5.71 -0.12
CA ALA A 177 4.49 6.72 0.66
C ALA A 177 5.98 6.76 0.34
N VAL A 178 6.58 7.97 0.41
CA VAL A 178 8.02 8.19 0.36
C VAL A 178 8.48 8.64 1.75
N CYS A 179 9.45 7.95 2.32
CA CYS A 179 9.98 8.23 3.65
C CYS A 179 11.44 8.66 3.59
N GLU A 180 11.91 9.38 4.61
CA GLU A 180 13.27 9.92 4.64
C GLU A 180 14.34 8.82 4.63
N ASP A 181 14.14 7.79 5.48
CA ASP A 181 15.08 6.70 5.72
C ASP A 181 14.36 5.39 6.08
N ASP A 182 15.14 4.34 6.37
CA ASP A 182 14.66 3.02 6.72
C ASP A 182 13.79 3.03 7.98
N SER A 183 14.15 3.82 9.00
CA SER A 183 13.40 3.91 10.25
C SER A 183 12.02 4.50 9.99
N ALA A 184 11.94 5.63 9.31
CA ALA A 184 10.68 6.27 8.95
C ALA A 184 9.79 5.38 8.06
N ALA A 185 10.40 4.62 7.14
CA ALA A 185 9.66 3.69 6.28
C ALA A 185 9.11 2.48 7.05
N ILE A 186 9.88 1.96 8.00
CA ILE A 186 9.46 0.87 8.89
C ILE A 186 8.36 1.36 9.84
N ASP A 187 8.49 2.54 10.42
CA ASP A 187 7.45 3.15 11.27
C ASP A 187 6.15 3.33 10.48
N LYS A 188 6.23 3.77 9.22
CA LYS A 188 5.06 3.87 8.34
C LYS A 188 4.41 2.51 8.07
N ALA A 189 5.20 1.45 7.90
CA ALA A 189 4.68 0.09 7.76
C ALA A 189 4.00 -0.40 9.06
N ARG A 190 4.55 -0.06 10.23
CA ARG A 190 3.95 -0.35 11.55
C ARG A 190 2.62 0.38 11.75
N GLU A 191 2.55 1.67 11.35
CA GLU A 191 1.30 2.46 11.36
C GLU A 191 0.22 1.81 10.49
N LEU A 192 0.56 1.40 9.26
CA LEU A 192 -0.38 0.74 8.36
C LEU A 192 -0.89 -0.60 8.93
N ILE A 193 0.00 -1.45 9.44
CA ILE A 193 -0.40 -2.73 10.08
C ILE A 193 -1.37 -2.49 11.24
N ASN A 194 -1.18 -1.42 11.98
CA ASN A 194 -2.06 -1.09 13.10
C ASN A 194 -3.50 -0.77 12.65
N LEU A 195 -3.65 -0.12 11.49
CA LEU A 195 -4.97 0.25 10.94
C LEU A 195 -5.61 -0.85 10.09
N LEU A 196 -4.84 -1.83 9.59
CA LEU A 196 -5.37 -2.86 8.70
C LEU A 196 -5.94 -4.06 9.48
N PRO A 197 -7.02 -4.68 9.01
CA PRO A 197 -7.46 -5.98 9.51
C PRO A 197 -6.35 -7.03 9.34
N VAL A 198 -6.32 -8.03 10.21
CA VAL A 198 -5.33 -9.11 10.12
C VAL A 198 -5.47 -9.90 8.79
N ASN A 199 -6.71 -10.04 8.31
CA ASN A 199 -7.03 -10.66 7.03
C ASN A 199 -8.43 -10.23 6.58
N ASN A 200 -8.82 -10.65 5.38
CA ASN A 200 -10.11 -10.30 4.77
C ASN A 200 -11.36 -10.86 5.49
N LEU A 201 -11.19 -11.77 6.43
CA LEU A 201 -12.28 -12.32 7.26
C LEU A 201 -12.34 -11.68 8.65
N SER A 202 -11.35 -10.89 9.00
CA SER A 202 -11.25 -10.19 10.29
C SER A 202 -11.99 -8.86 10.22
N PRO A 203 -12.62 -8.42 11.33
CA PRO A 203 -13.17 -7.07 11.40
C PRO A 203 -12.04 -6.03 11.34
N VAL A 204 -12.39 -4.79 10.97
CA VAL A 204 -11.47 -3.66 11.08
C VAL A 204 -11.03 -3.45 12.53
N PRO A 205 -9.79 -3.01 12.78
CA PRO A 205 -9.33 -2.63 14.11
C PRO A 205 -10.20 -1.55 14.72
N VAL A 206 -10.38 -1.63 16.04
CA VAL A 206 -11.13 -0.65 16.82
C VAL A 206 -10.23 -0.13 17.96
N PHE A 207 -10.16 1.18 18.09
CA PHE A 207 -9.34 1.91 19.04
C PHE A 207 -10.21 2.71 20.02
N GLU A 208 -9.60 3.22 21.07
CA GLU A 208 -10.25 4.25 21.88
C GLU A 208 -10.54 5.48 21.02
N PHE A 209 -11.78 5.98 21.10
CA PHE A 209 -12.17 7.19 20.38
C PHE A 209 -11.41 8.41 20.91
N SER A 210 -10.77 9.12 20.00
CA SER A 210 -10.03 10.35 20.29
C SER A 210 -10.58 11.49 19.44
N GLU A 211 -11.48 12.28 20.01
CA GLU A 211 -12.11 13.41 19.31
C GLU A 211 -11.06 14.43 18.86
N SER A 212 -11.08 14.83 17.60
CA SER A 212 -10.18 15.86 17.07
C SER A 212 -10.46 17.25 17.67
N GLY A 213 -11.67 17.46 18.17
CA GLY A 213 -12.13 18.75 18.67
C GLY A 213 -12.26 19.85 17.58
N LEU A 214 -12.07 19.47 16.31
CA LEU A 214 -12.10 20.39 15.18
C LEU A 214 -13.51 20.49 14.60
N ILE A 215 -13.86 21.67 14.12
CA ILE A 215 -15.12 21.92 13.41
C ILE A 215 -14.81 21.91 11.92
N ALA A 216 -15.60 21.18 11.15
CA ALA A 216 -15.47 21.13 9.70
C ALA A 216 -15.62 22.53 9.09
N GLY A 217 -14.58 22.97 8.38
CA GLY A 217 -14.59 24.19 7.57
C GLY A 217 -15.00 23.89 6.12
N ASN A 218 -14.61 24.77 5.20
CA ASN A 218 -14.93 24.64 3.77
C ASN A 218 -13.78 24.03 2.94
N THR A 219 -12.63 23.72 3.57
CA THR A 219 -11.50 23.09 2.87
C THR A 219 -11.51 21.59 3.10
N LEU A 220 -11.03 20.82 2.12
CA LEU A 220 -10.94 19.37 2.24
C LEU A 220 -10.19 18.93 3.51
N GLU A 221 -9.06 19.56 3.79
CA GLU A 221 -8.25 19.28 4.98
C GLU A 221 -9.03 19.48 6.28
N SER A 222 -9.80 20.60 6.38
CA SER A 222 -10.61 20.86 7.56
C SER A 222 -11.74 19.86 7.75
N ILE A 223 -12.31 19.36 6.65
CA ILE A 223 -13.37 18.35 6.68
C ILE A 223 -12.78 17.02 7.14
N ILE A 224 -11.66 16.59 6.53
CA ILE A 224 -10.97 15.35 6.90
C ILE A 224 -10.57 15.37 8.38
N SER A 225 -9.94 16.46 8.83
CA SER A 225 -9.52 16.61 10.23
C SER A 225 -10.69 16.61 11.21
N ALA A 226 -11.88 17.07 10.79
CA ALA A 226 -13.05 17.10 11.65
C ALA A 226 -13.78 15.74 11.77
N ILE A 227 -13.72 14.91 10.72
CA ILE A 227 -14.35 13.58 10.73
C ILE A 227 -13.44 12.48 11.27
N SER A 228 -12.12 12.69 11.21
CA SER A 228 -11.11 11.73 11.66
C SER A 228 -10.84 11.88 13.16
N ASP A 229 -10.49 10.78 13.79
CA ASP A 229 -9.95 10.85 15.16
C ASP A 229 -8.59 11.55 15.16
N ALA A 230 -8.23 12.15 16.28
CA ALA A 230 -6.97 12.91 16.40
C ALA A 230 -5.75 12.07 16.00
N ASP A 231 -4.88 12.64 15.20
CA ASP A 231 -3.58 12.06 14.76
C ASP A 231 -3.66 10.68 14.08
N SER A 232 -4.84 10.32 13.56
CA SER A 232 -5.05 9.00 12.98
C SER A 232 -4.89 8.92 11.46
N VAL A 233 -4.77 10.05 10.77
CA VAL A 233 -4.81 10.11 9.30
C VAL A 233 -3.47 9.71 8.68
N ILE A 234 -3.48 8.69 7.83
CA ILE A 234 -2.34 8.28 7.01
C ILE A 234 -2.70 8.50 5.55
N GLU A 235 -2.21 9.58 4.95
CA GLU A 235 -2.37 9.83 3.52
C GLU A 235 -1.56 8.83 2.69
N LEU A 236 -2.13 8.37 1.57
CA LEU A 236 -1.55 7.39 0.66
C LEU A 236 -1.48 7.95 -0.76
N GLY A 237 -0.33 7.76 -1.42
CA GLY A 237 -0.11 8.16 -2.81
C GLY A 237 -0.26 9.67 -3.03
N ALA A 238 0.32 10.49 -2.16
CA ALA A 238 0.18 11.95 -2.18
C ALA A 238 0.63 12.59 -3.50
N ASP A 239 1.64 12.01 -4.16
CA ASP A 239 2.28 12.56 -5.37
C ASP A 239 1.69 12.01 -6.69
N TYR A 240 0.76 11.06 -6.63
CA TYR A 240 0.05 10.50 -7.78
C TYR A 240 -1.41 10.90 -7.77
N GLY A 241 -1.95 11.29 -8.92
CA GLY A 241 -3.34 11.70 -9.01
C GLY A 241 -3.64 12.78 -7.94
N THR A 242 -2.97 13.93 -8.05
CA THR A 242 -2.90 14.92 -6.98
C THR A 242 -4.21 15.67 -6.72
N ALA A 243 -5.18 15.63 -7.63
CA ALA A 243 -6.52 16.19 -7.42
C ALA A 243 -7.38 15.27 -6.53
N ALA A 244 -7.07 13.98 -6.49
CA ALA A 244 -7.68 13.01 -5.59
C ALA A 244 -6.88 12.86 -4.28
N TYR A 245 -7.60 12.58 -3.21
CA TYR A 245 -7.04 12.28 -1.89
C TYR A 245 -7.45 10.88 -1.47
N THR A 246 -6.53 10.12 -0.91
CA THR A 246 -6.79 8.80 -0.33
C THR A 246 -6.02 8.66 0.98
N ALA A 247 -6.69 8.16 2.02
CA ALA A 247 -6.08 7.94 3.32
C ALA A 247 -6.75 6.78 4.07
N LEU A 248 -6.01 6.14 4.96
CA LEU A 248 -6.57 5.37 6.06
C LEU A 248 -6.60 6.24 7.31
N SER A 249 -7.63 6.08 8.12
CA SER A 249 -7.80 6.83 9.37
C SER A 249 -8.68 6.03 10.32
N THR A 250 -8.80 6.46 11.56
CA THR A 250 -9.91 6.05 12.42
C THR A 250 -11.00 7.11 12.43
N ILE A 251 -12.25 6.67 12.43
CA ILE A 251 -13.45 7.50 12.55
C ILE A 251 -14.32 6.89 13.65
N GLY A 252 -14.48 7.62 14.75
CA GLY A 252 -15.19 7.08 15.92
C GLY A 252 -14.52 5.83 16.52
N GLY A 253 -13.21 5.75 16.47
CA GLY A 253 -12.40 4.64 16.94
C GLY A 253 -12.28 3.47 15.96
N ALA A 254 -13.02 3.40 14.86
CA ALA A 254 -12.94 2.31 13.90
C ALA A 254 -12.13 2.71 12.65
N THR A 255 -11.31 1.81 12.13
CA THR A 255 -10.58 2.07 10.89
C THR A 255 -11.55 2.29 9.71
N ALA A 256 -11.30 3.34 8.95
CA ALA A 256 -12.03 3.69 7.73
C ALA A 256 -11.08 4.21 6.65
N GLY A 257 -11.47 4.01 5.40
CA GLY A 257 -10.83 4.65 4.25
C GLY A 257 -11.48 6.02 3.96
N ILE A 258 -10.67 7.00 3.63
CA ILE A 258 -11.13 8.32 3.16
C ILE A 258 -10.70 8.47 1.71
N ALA A 259 -11.69 8.64 0.83
CA ALA A 259 -11.50 8.96 -0.58
C ALA A 259 -12.08 10.35 -0.83
N ALA A 260 -11.32 11.27 -1.44
CA ALA A 260 -11.85 12.60 -1.67
C ALA A 260 -11.36 13.20 -2.99
N THR A 261 -12.08 14.20 -3.45
CA THR A 261 -11.77 15.03 -4.62
C THR A 261 -11.41 16.44 -4.19
N ASN A 262 -10.92 17.26 -5.12
CA ASN A 262 -10.58 18.66 -4.87
C ASN A 262 -9.45 18.90 -3.87
N LYS A 263 -8.40 18.06 -3.92
CA LYS A 263 -7.19 18.29 -3.12
C LYS A 263 -6.34 19.44 -3.71
N THR A 264 -6.00 19.36 -5.00
CA THR A 264 -5.19 20.39 -5.70
C THR A 264 -5.91 21.01 -6.89
N SER A 265 -6.99 20.37 -7.37
CA SER A 265 -7.79 20.80 -8.53
C SER A 265 -9.22 20.30 -8.37
N ASP A 266 -10.17 21.12 -8.84
CA ASP A 266 -11.59 20.78 -8.91
C ASP A 266 -11.95 19.83 -10.07
N LYS A 267 -10.97 19.45 -10.91
CA LYS A 267 -11.12 18.47 -12.00
C LYS A 267 -10.19 17.31 -11.83
N LEU A 268 -10.72 16.11 -12.02
CA LEU A 268 -9.96 14.87 -11.93
C LEU A 268 -9.31 14.51 -13.28
N THR A 269 -8.11 13.98 -13.21
CA THR A 269 -7.40 13.36 -14.33
C THR A 269 -7.68 11.85 -14.38
N SER A 270 -7.15 11.17 -15.40
CA SER A 270 -7.16 9.70 -15.48
C SER A 270 -6.44 9.07 -14.29
N ASP A 271 -5.33 9.66 -13.85
CA ASP A 271 -4.53 9.19 -12.72
C ASP A 271 -5.30 9.29 -11.40
N ASP A 272 -6.05 10.39 -11.19
CA ASP A 272 -6.92 10.54 -10.02
C ASP A 272 -7.98 9.44 -9.97
N CYS A 273 -8.63 9.15 -11.10
CA CYS A 273 -9.61 8.09 -11.21
C CYS A 273 -8.98 6.70 -10.91
N MET A 274 -7.79 6.44 -11.40
CA MET A 274 -7.07 5.18 -11.16
C MET A 274 -6.63 5.05 -9.70
N LYS A 275 -6.17 6.14 -9.08
CA LYS A 275 -5.85 6.20 -7.65
C LYS A 275 -7.05 5.82 -6.79
N LEU A 276 -8.19 6.49 -7.01
CA LEU A 276 -9.44 6.20 -6.29
C LEU A 276 -9.93 4.77 -6.55
N SER A 277 -9.82 4.27 -7.80
CA SER A 277 -10.20 2.90 -8.15
C SER A 277 -9.38 1.85 -7.41
N ARG A 278 -8.05 2.05 -7.33
CA ARG A 278 -7.17 1.14 -6.58
C ARG A 278 -7.51 1.18 -5.09
N PHE A 279 -7.69 2.37 -4.55
CA PHE A 279 -7.96 2.55 -3.12
C PHE A 279 -9.27 1.90 -2.68
N ILE A 280 -10.38 2.11 -3.41
CA ILE A 280 -11.66 1.47 -3.07
C ILE A 280 -11.58 -0.05 -3.16
N ARG A 281 -10.86 -0.62 -4.12
CA ARG A 281 -10.64 -2.06 -4.23
C ARG A 281 -9.83 -2.62 -3.07
N THR A 282 -8.81 -1.90 -2.61
CA THR A 282 -8.04 -2.30 -1.43
C THR A 282 -8.92 -2.28 -0.17
N CYS A 283 -9.71 -1.22 0.01
CA CYS A 283 -10.65 -1.14 1.13
C CYS A 283 -11.70 -2.28 1.07
N ASP A 284 -12.24 -2.57 -0.11
CA ASP A 284 -13.22 -3.66 -0.30
C ASP A 284 -12.62 -5.03 0.01
N ALA A 285 -11.40 -5.30 -0.46
CA ALA A 285 -10.71 -6.56 -0.20
C ALA A 285 -10.57 -6.88 1.30
N PHE A 286 -10.43 -5.84 2.12
CA PHE A 286 -10.28 -5.97 3.58
C PHE A 286 -11.51 -5.50 4.37
N SER A 287 -12.66 -5.32 3.72
CA SER A 287 -13.91 -4.89 4.35
C SER A 287 -13.77 -3.58 5.16
N ILE A 288 -12.88 -2.68 4.74
CA ILE A 288 -12.69 -1.36 5.37
C ILE A 288 -13.78 -0.42 4.86
N PRO A 289 -14.64 0.15 5.74
CA PRO A 289 -15.63 1.13 5.33
C PRO A 289 -15.03 2.36 4.69
N VAL A 290 -15.68 2.96 3.70
CA VAL A 290 -15.15 4.13 2.98
C VAL A 290 -16.07 5.33 3.08
N VAL A 291 -15.49 6.47 3.47
CA VAL A 291 -16.12 7.78 3.38
C VAL A 291 -15.58 8.48 2.13
N THR A 292 -16.47 8.81 1.20
CA THR A 292 -16.14 9.52 -0.05
C THR A 292 -16.59 10.97 0.02
N ILE A 293 -15.67 11.93 -0.05
CA ILE A 293 -15.94 13.37 -0.02
C ILE A 293 -15.86 13.91 -1.45
N VAL A 294 -16.96 14.46 -1.96
CA VAL A 294 -17.08 14.87 -3.37
C VAL A 294 -17.28 16.38 -3.49
N ASP A 295 -16.31 17.01 -4.13
CA ASP A 295 -16.38 18.40 -4.64
C ASP A 295 -15.58 18.46 -5.95
N THR A 296 -16.25 18.37 -7.11
CA THR A 296 -15.57 18.31 -8.40
C THR A 296 -16.40 18.84 -9.56
N GLU A 297 -15.74 19.54 -10.49
CA GLU A 297 -16.31 19.94 -11.78
C GLU A 297 -16.31 18.83 -12.84
N GLY A 298 -15.84 17.63 -12.50
CA GLY A 298 -15.79 16.49 -13.40
C GLY A 298 -14.37 16.15 -13.86
N LEU A 299 -14.24 15.71 -15.12
CA LEU A 299 -12.93 15.33 -15.68
C LEU A 299 -12.22 16.52 -16.32
N ALA A 300 -10.90 16.60 -16.17
CA ALA A 300 -10.06 17.61 -16.79
C ALA A 300 -10.06 17.50 -18.32
N ASP A 301 -10.05 16.27 -18.84
CA ASP A 301 -10.18 15.97 -20.27
C ASP A 301 -11.23 14.89 -20.51
N SER A 302 -12.49 15.32 -20.53
CA SER A 302 -13.63 14.42 -20.74
C SER A 302 -13.74 13.88 -22.15
N ALA A 303 -13.04 14.47 -23.11
CA ALA A 303 -13.04 14.06 -24.50
C ALA A 303 -11.99 12.98 -24.82
N ALA A 304 -10.98 12.82 -23.96
CA ALA A 304 -9.93 11.81 -24.16
C ALA A 304 -10.44 10.39 -23.90
N ALA A 305 -10.06 9.45 -24.74
CA ALA A 305 -10.40 8.03 -24.57
C ALA A 305 -9.92 7.46 -23.24
N ASP A 306 -8.75 7.89 -22.78
CA ASP A 306 -8.19 7.48 -21.49
C ASP A 306 -9.02 7.98 -20.30
N GLY A 307 -9.58 9.19 -20.40
CA GLY A 307 -10.52 9.72 -19.39
C GLY A 307 -11.79 8.87 -19.29
N ILE A 308 -12.35 8.47 -20.43
CA ILE A 308 -13.54 7.58 -20.46
C ILE A 308 -13.22 6.23 -19.81
N LYS A 309 -12.08 5.63 -20.17
CA LYS A 309 -11.62 4.36 -19.59
C LYS A 309 -11.43 4.48 -18.07
N ALA A 310 -10.76 5.54 -17.62
CA ALA A 310 -10.44 5.74 -16.22
C ALA A 310 -11.71 5.94 -15.36
N VAL A 311 -12.65 6.80 -15.81
CA VAL A 311 -13.90 7.01 -15.07
C VAL A 311 -14.81 5.79 -15.09
N THR A 312 -14.79 5.00 -16.18
CA THR A 312 -15.52 3.72 -16.24
C THR A 312 -14.92 2.73 -15.23
N THR A 313 -13.60 2.65 -15.15
CA THR A 313 -12.90 1.80 -14.15
C THR A 313 -13.24 2.23 -12.73
N LEU A 314 -13.26 3.54 -12.47
CA LEU A 314 -13.66 4.10 -11.18
C LEU A 314 -15.11 3.73 -10.83
N SER A 315 -16.04 3.95 -11.77
CA SER A 315 -17.45 3.61 -11.57
C SER A 315 -17.67 2.12 -11.26
N ASN A 316 -16.99 1.24 -12.02
CA ASN A 316 -17.06 -0.20 -11.79
C ASN A 316 -16.49 -0.59 -10.43
N SER A 317 -15.35 -0.01 -10.04
CA SER A 317 -14.73 -0.30 -8.75
C SER A 317 -15.65 0.06 -7.57
N TYR A 318 -16.35 1.19 -7.65
CA TYR A 318 -17.32 1.58 -6.63
C TYR A 318 -18.58 0.71 -6.66
N ALA A 319 -19.09 0.38 -7.85
CA ALA A 319 -20.28 -0.46 -8.01
C ALA A 319 -20.08 -1.90 -7.52
N GLU A 320 -18.89 -2.45 -7.79
CA GLU A 320 -18.50 -3.82 -7.40
C GLU A 320 -18.19 -3.95 -5.90
N ALA A 321 -17.68 -2.87 -5.28
CA ALA A 321 -17.28 -2.89 -3.88
C ALA A 321 -18.47 -3.16 -2.94
N THR A 322 -18.29 -4.15 -2.07
CA THR A 322 -19.30 -4.64 -1.10
C THR A 322 -19.13 -4.04 0.28
N THR A 323 -17.97 -3.42 0.57
CA THR A 323 -17.75 -2.73 1.83
C THR A 323 -18.71 -1.57 2.03
N ALA A 324 -18.98 -1.20 3.27
CA ALA A 324 -19.85 -0.06 3.60
C ALA A 324 -19.30 1.25 3.02
N LYS A 325 -20.13 2.04 2.36
CA LYS A 325 -19.76 3.27 1.68
C LYS A 325 -20.70 4.41 2.01
N ILE A 326 -20.13 5.54 2.38
CA ILE A 326 -20.88 6.80 2.59
C ILE A 326 -20.30 7.85 1.65
N ALA A 327 -21.15 8.52 0.87
CA ALA A 327 -20.76 9.65 0.03
C ALA A 327 -21.25 10.97 0.65
N ILE A 328 -20.38 11.97 0.70
CA ILE A 328 -20.68 13.31 1.21
C ILE A 328 -20.33 14.31 0.11
N ILE A 329 -21.34 14.99 -0.44
CA ILE A 329 -21.18 16.05 -1.42
C ILE A 329 -21.03 17.37 -0.69
N THR A 330 -19.84 17.95 -0.73
CA THR A 330 -19.49 19.18 0.00
C THR A 330 -19.53 20.44 -0.86
N GLY A 331 -19.49 20.25 -2.17
CA GLY A 331 -19.51 21.34 -3.14
C GLY A 331 -20.14 20.91 -4.47
N LYS A 332 -19.38 20.97 -5.55
CA LYS A 332 -19.81 20.57 -6.88
C LYS A 332 -19.73 19.06 -7.06
N ALA A 333 -20.70 18.49 -7.74
CA ALA A 333 -20.67 17.07 -8.15
C ALA A 333 -21.23 16.97 -9.56
N ILE A 334 -20.35 17.08 -10.57
CA ILE A 334 -20.75 17.29 -11.95
C ILE A 334 -20.37 16.10 -12.84
N GLY A 335 -21.30 15.71 -13.71
CA GLY A 335 -21.08 14.76 -14.79
C GLY A 335 -20.74 13.34 -14.37
N PRO A 336 -19.90 12.61 -15.15
CA PRO A 336 -19.61 11.20 -14.91
C PRO A 336 -18.98 10.90 -13.56
N VAL A 337 -18.23 11.84 -13.00
CA VAL A 337 -17.58 11.67 -11.69
C VAL A 337 -18.63 11.60 -10.56
N PHE A 338 -19.68 12.44 -10.63
CA PHE A 338 -20.81 12.32 -9.69
C PHE A 338 -21.46 10.93 -9.78
N ILE A 339 -21.69 10.44 -11.01
CA ILE A 339 -22.27 9.11 -11.22
C ILE A 339 -21.39 8.04 -10.56
N ALA A 340 -20.08 8.12 -10.73
CA ALA A 340 -19.13 7.13 -10.22
C ALA A 340 -18.99 7.14 -8.70
N LEU A 341 -18.97 8.33 -8.06
CA LEU A 341 -18.60 8.47 -6.65
C LEU A 341 -19.78 8.65 -5.68
N ALA A 342 -20.87 9.26 -6.12
CA ALA A 342 -21.99 9.63 -5.22
C ALA A 342 -23.38 9.39 -5.83
N GLY A 343 -23.48 9.00 -7.09
CA GLY A 343 -24.73 8.64 -7.75
C GLY A 343 -25.18 7.22 -7.39
N ASN A 344 -26.36 6.84 -7.85
CA ASN A 344 -26.92 5.48 -7.61
C ASN A 344 -25.98 4.35 -8.09
N SER A 345 -25.13 4.62 -9.10
CA SER A 345 -24.16 3.64 -9.61
C SER A 345 -22.97 3.39 -8.69
N SER A 346 -22.69 4.30 -7.74
CA SER A 346 -21.62 4.10 -6.76
C SER A 346 -21.96 3.04 -5.73
N ASN A 347 -23.24 2.67 -5.65
CA ASN A 347 -23.76 1.70 -4.68
C ASN A 347 -23.41 2.08 -3.22
N SER A 348 -23.42 3.41 -2.93
CA SER A 348 -23.19 3.92 -1.57
C SER A 348 -24.42 3.68 -0.70
N ASP A 349 -24.22 3.23 0.54
CA ASP A 349 -25.31 2.96 1.49
C ASP A 349 -26.04 4.26 1.86
N PHE A 350 -25.29 5.36 1.97
CA PHE A 350 -25.82 6.69 2.23
C PHE A 350 -25.12 7.74 1.39
N THR A 351 -25.89 8.71 0.89
CA THR A 351 -25.38 9.89 0.20
C THR A 351 -25.95 11.13 0.86
N TYR A 352 -25.05 11.99 1.36
CA TYR A 352 -25.39 13.26 1.98
C TYR A 352 -24.90 14.41 1.12
N ALA A 353 -25.61 15.54 1.15
CA ALA A 353 -25.20 16.76 0.48
C ALA A 353 -25.34 17.95 1.43
N TRP A 354 -24.33 18.81 1.45
CA TRP A 354 -24.42 20.07 2.16
C TRP A 354 -25.40 21.03 1.49
N ALA A 355 -25.98 21.94 2.23
CA ALA A 355 -27.03 22.85 1.76
C ALA A 355 -26.62 23.75 0.58
N VAL A 356 -25.31 23.90 0.32
CA VAL A 356 -24.74 24.69 -0.77
C VAL A 356 -24.21 23.84 -1.94
N SER A 357 -24.44 22.53 -1.90
CA SER A 357 -23.95 21.60 -2.93
C SER A 357 -24.70 21.75 -4.26
N TYR A 358 -24.00 21.64 -5.36
CA TYR A 358 -24.53 21.71 -6.73
C TYR A 358 -24.32 20.40 -7.45
N THR A 359 -25.42 19.75 -7.87
CA THR A 359 -25.37 18.60 -8.77
C THR A 359 -25.92 18.99 -10.13
N HIS A 360 -25.12 18.96 -11.16
CA HIS A 360 -25.55 19.27 -12.53
C HIS A 360 -25.04 18.24 -13.54
N LEU A 361 -25.93 17.83 -14.43
CA LEU A 361 -25.59 17.21 -15.71
C LEU A 361 -25.09 18.31 -16.65
N ARG A 362 -23.78 18.40 -16.89
CA ARG A 362 -23.27 19.02 -18.10
C ARG A 362 -22.97 17.90 -19.10
N ALA A 363 -23.68 17.95 -20.23
CA ALA A 363 -23.38 17.15 -21.40
C ALA A 363 -22.08 17.64 -22.07
#